data_3cf136eb2629d93b6de2d7dae513722e
#
_entry.id   3cf136eb2629d93b6de2d7dae513722e
#
_cell.length_a   1.000
_cell.length_b   1.000
_cell.length_c   1.000
_cell.angle_alpha   90.00
_cell.angle_beta   90.00
_cell.angle_gamma   90.00
#
_symmetry.space_group_name_H-M   'P 1'
#
loop_
_entity.id
_entity.type
_entity.pdbx_description
1 polymer ?
#
loop_
_entity_poly.entity_id
_entity_poly.type
_entity_poly.pdbx_seq_one_letter_code
_entity_poly.pdbx_strand_id
1 'polypeptide(L)'
;MRLLLDWLIGWPERVSRHLTWLGPLFARFTVGWVFLWSGWGKLNNLPQVTENFVGWGIPFPHVLTPLTSGIEFFGGLFLLLGLLTRISAGALGVTMIVAIKAAKWGDVDSLETLLGFDEFEYLALFLWLAIAGPGRVSLDAPISRWLARQPPSP
;
A
#
# COMPACT_ATOMS: atom_id res chain seq x y z
N MET A 1 -25.97 -5.28 -33.26
CA MET A 1 -24.78 -4.58 -32.77
C MET A 1 -25.01 -3.86 -31.43
N ARG A 2 -26.03 -3.01 -31.28
CA ARG A 2 -26.34 -2.31 -30.01
C ARG A 2 -26.61 -3.26 -28.82
N LEU A 3 -27.40 -4.33 -29.01
CA LEU A 3 -27.70 -5.32 -27.96
C LEU A 3 -26.44 -6.04 -27.46
N LEU A 4 -25.52 -6.40 -28.37
CA LEU A 4 -24.25 -7.03 -28.00
C LEU A 4 -23.34 -6.07 -27.21
N LEU A 5 -23.31 -4.79 -27.61
CA LEU A 5 -22.54 -3.76 -26.91
C LEU A 5 -23.13 -3.47 -25.51
N ASP A 6 -24.44 -3.41 -25.37
CA ASP A 6 -25.10 -3.24 -24.07
C ASP A 6 -24.89 -4.47 -23.18
N TRP A 7 -24.87 -5.66 -23.76
CA TRP A 7 -24.60 -6.89 -23.03
C TRP A 7 -23.11 -7.03 -22.63
N LEU A 8 -22.17 -6.64 -23.49
CA LEU A 8 -20.74 -6.75 -23.22
C LEU A 8 -20.17 -5.62 -22.35
N ILE A 9 -20.71 -4.41 -22.46
CA ILE A 9 -20.19 -3.22 -21.81
C ILE A 9 -21.19 -2.65 -20.80
N GLY A 10 -22.44 -2.52 -21.15
CA GLY A 10 -23.43 -1.79 -20.36
C GLY A 10 -23.82 -2.47 -19.05
N TRP A 11 -24.05 -3.79 -19.02
CA TRP A 11 -24.40 -4.46 -17.78
C TRP A 11 -23.18 -4.63 -16.82
N PRO A 12 -21.96 -4.98 -17.30
CA PRO A 12 -20.79 -5.00 -16.40
C PRO A 12 -20.54 -3.65 -15.76
N GLU A 13 -20.70 -2.55 -16.51
CA GLU A 13 -20.55 -1.20 -15.97
C GLU A 13 -21.62 -0.87 -14.92
N ARG A 14 -22.88 -1.30 -15.12
CA ARG A 14 -23.94 -1.16 -14.11
C ARG A 14 -23.63 -1.93 -12.83
N VAL A 15 -23.14 -3.16 -12.93
CA VAL A 15 -22.74 -3.98 -11.77
C VAL A 15 -21.54 -3.36 -11.06
N SER A 16 -20.51 -2.97 -11.81
CA SER A 16 -19.28 -2.41 -11.24
C SER A 16 -19.52 -1.13 -10.44
N ARG A 17 -20.46 -0.28 -10.87
CA ARG A 17 -20.84 0.93 -10.10
C ARG A 17 -21.35 0.62 -8.69
N HIS A 18 -22.00 -0.51 -8.47
CA HIS A 18 -22.45 -0.92 -7.14
C HIS A 18 -21.32 -1.55 -6.31
N LEU A 19 -20.26 -2.04 -6.96
CA LEU A 19 -19.13 -2.72 -6.34
C LEU A 19 -17.88 -1.85 -6.19
N THR A 20 -17.96 -0.56 -6.53
CA THR A 20 -16.80 0.37 -6.45
C THR A 20 -16.14 0.45 -5.08
N TRP A 21 -16.88 0.15 -4.02
CA TRP A 21 -16.37 0.14 -2.63
C TRP A 21 -15.51 -1.10 -2.34
N LEU A 22 -15.72 -2.19 -3.08
CA LEU A 22 -15.04 -3.48 -2.84
C LEU A 22 -13.57 -3.43 -3.25
N GLY A 23 -13.23 -2.75 -4.35
CA GLY A 23 -11.85 -2.67 -4.83
C GLY A 23 -10.88 -2.09 -3.80
N PRO A 24 -11.11 -0.87 -3.28
CA PRO A 24 -10.25 -0.31 -2.24
C PRO A 24 -10.26 -1.12 -0.94
N LEU A 25 -11.38 -1.71 -0.55
CA LEU A 25 -11.47 -2.54 0.63
C LEU A 25 -10.59 -3.80 0.49
N PHE A 26 -10.72 -4.51 -0.62
CA PHE A 26 -9.96 -5.73 -0.89
C PHE A 26 -8.46 -5.45 -0.99
N ALA A 27 -8.06 -4.42 -1.73
CA ALA A 27 -6.66 -4.03 -1.84
C ALA A 27 -6.05 -3.68 -0.47
N ARG A 28 -6.73 -2.85 0.34
CA ARG A 28 -6.27 -2.51 1.70
C ARG A 28 -6.14 -3.72 2.60
N PHE A 29 -7.13 -4.63 2.55
CA PHE A 29 -7.10 -5.84 3.36
C PHE A 29 -5.92 -6.73 2.97
N THR A 30 -5.70 -6.95 1.68
CA THR A 30 -4.61 -7.80 1.17
C THR A 30 -3.25 -7.25 1.56
N VAL A 31 -2.91 -6.02 1.15
CA VAL A 31 -1.58 -5.47 1.44
C VAL A 31 -1.44 -5.09 2.92
N GLY A 32 -2.50 -4.61 3.57
CA GLY A 32 -2.47 -4.28 4.99
C GLY A 32 -2.18 -5.48 5.87
N TRP A 33 -2.75 -6.64 5.55
CA TRP A 33 -2.46 -7.90 6.24
C TRP A 33 -1.00 -8.33 6.07
N VAL A 34 -0.52 -8.34 4.84
CA VAL A 34 0.88 -8.72 4.54
C VAL A 34 1.86 -7.83 5.30
N PHE A 35 1.67 -6.50 5.24
CA PHE A 35 2.61 -5.57 5.87
C PHE A 35 2.50 -5.52 7.39
N LEU A 36 1.31 -5.74 7.96
CA LEU A 36 1.15 -5.90 9.41
C LEU A 36 2.02 -7.05 9.93
N TRP A 37 1.94 -8.23 9.30
CA TRP A 37 2.71 -9.40 9.72
C TRP A 37 4.19 -9.28 9.38
N SER A 38 4.55 -8.70 8.24
CA SER A 38 5.95 -8.41 7.88
C SER A 38 6.60 -7.49 8.91
N GLY A 39 5.94 -6.37 9.21
CA GLY A 39 6.43 -5.41 10.20
C GLY A 39 6.53 -6.01 11.61
N TRP A 40 5.53 -6.80 12.01
CA TRP A 40 5.56 -7.53 13.30
C TRP A 40 6.75 -8.48 13.39
N GLY A 41 6.97 -9.30 12.35
CA GLY A 41 8.10 -10.23 12.29
C GLY A 41 9.43 -9.52 12.38
N LYS A 42 9.60 -8.40 11.65
CA LYS A 42 10.82 -7.57 11.69
C LYS A 42 11.05 -6.91 13.06
N LEU A 43 10.00 -6.38 13.70
CA LEU A 43 10.09 -5.78 15.03
C LEU A 43 10.51 -6.80 16.10
N ASN A 44 10.13 -8.06 15.96
CA ASN A 44 10.54 -9.12 16.87
C ASN A 44 11.93 -9.70 16.56
N ASN A 45 12.55 -9.31 15.43
CA ASN A 45 13.86 -9.82 15.03
C ASN A 45 14.77 -8.70 14.47
N LEU A 46 14.78 -7.56 15.16
CA LEU A 46 15.55 -6.37 14.76
C LEU A 46 17.04 -6.64 14.51
N PRO A 47 17.75 -7.47 15.32
CA PRO A 47 19.17 -7.72 15.08
C PRO A 47 19.42 -8.31 13.69
N GLN A 48 18.70 -9.36 13.32
CA GLN A 48 18.85 -10.01 12.01
C GLN A 48 18.46 -9.08 10.85
N VAL A 49 17.39 -8.30 11.01
CA VAL A 49 16.97 -7.34 9.99
C VAL A 49 18.00 -6.22 9.82
N THR A 50 18.66 -5.80 10.94
CA THR A 50 19.73 -4.81 10.89
C THR A 50 20.96 -5.34 10.14
N GLU A 51 21.33 -6.60 10.35
CA GLU A 51 22.40 -7.25 9.59
C GLU A 51 22.10 -7.26 8.09
N ASN A 52 20.88 -7.56 7.69
CA ASN A 52 20.46 -7.49 6.30
C ASN A 52 20.59 -6.05 5.74
N PHE A 53 20.19 -5.04 6.49
CA PHE A 53 20.34 -3.63 6.09
C PHE A 53 21.79 -3.22 5.90
N VAL A 54 22.68 -3.69 6.79
CA VAL A 54 24.14 -3.52 6.64
C VAL A 54 24.61 -4.19 5.35
N GLY A 55 24.20 -5.43 5.09
CA GLY A 55 24.57 -6.18 3.88
C GLY A 55 24.11 -5.53 2.58
N TRP A 56 22.95 -4.82 2.61
CA TRP A 56 22.43 -4.05 1.48
C TRP A 56 23.01 -2.64 1.35
N GLY A 57 23.94 -2.25 2.24
CA GLY A 57 24.56 -0.91 2.22
C GLY A 57 23.60 0.24 2.57
N ILE A 58 22.52 -0.05 3.31
CA ILE A 58 21.58 0.99 3.76
C ILE A 58 22.26 1.84 4.83
N PRO A 59 22.29 3.19 4.70
CA PRO A 59 22.89 4.07 5.68
C PRO A 59 22.14 4.02 7.01
N PHE A 60 22.83 4.23 8.13
CA PHE A 60 22.24 4.28 9.48
C PHE A 60 21.34 3.07 9.81
N PRO A 61 21.79 1.82 9.59
CA PRO A 61 20.94 0.63 9.67
C PRO A 61 20.27 0.47 11.04
N HIS A 62 20.94 0.78 12.14
CA HIS A 62 20.38 0.70 13.50
C HIS A 62 19.20 1.65 13.75
N VAL A 63 19.06 2.72 12.96
CA VAL A 63 17.95 3.68 13.05
C VAL A 63 16.88 3.32 12.02
N LEU A 64 17.29 3.01 10.79
CA LEU A 64 16.33 2.75 9.71
C LEU A 64 15.63 1.40 9.83
N THR A 65 16.27 0.39 10.45
CA THR A 65 15.63 -0.91 10.66
C THR A 65 14.37 -0.80 11.55
N PRO A 66 14.43 -0.29 12.78
CA PRO A 66 13.22 -0.16 13.59
C PRO A 66 12.21 0.83 12.99
N LEU A 67 12.66 1.89 12.35
CA LEU A 67 11.80 2.85 11.68
C LEU A 67 11.00 2.19 10.54
N THR A 68 11.66 1.50 9.62
CA THR A 68 11.04 0.81 8.50
C THR A 68 10.10 -0.30 8.98
N SER A 69 10.54 -1.10 9.96
CA SER A 69 9.70 -2.14 10.57
C SER A 69 8.44 -1.56 11.22
N GLY A 70 8.57 -0.41 11.89
CA GLY A 70 7.44 0.34 12.44
C GLY A 70 6.50 0.88 11.36
N ILE A 71 7.04 1.45 10.27
CA ILE A 71 6.24 1.92 9.13
C ILE A 71 5.46 0.75 8.51
N GLU A 72 6.06 -0.42 8.35
CA GLU A 72 5.37 -1.60 7.83
C GLU A 72 4.26 -2.06 8.77
N PHE A 73 4.53 -2.16 10.07
CA PHE A 73 3.55 -2.62 11.06
C PHE A 73 2.37 -1.66 11.17
N PHE A 74 2.63 -0.39 11.48
CA PHE A 74 1.57 0.60 11.66
C PHE A 74 0.90 0.97 10.34
N GLY A 75 1.65 1.07 9.25
CA GLY A 75 1.11 1.29 7.91
C GLY A 75 0.16 0.17 7.49
N GLY A 76 0.54 -1.09 7.70
CA GLY A 76 -0.32 -2.25 7.48
C GLY A 76 -1.58 -2.22 8.33
N LEU A 77 -1.46 -1.92 9.63
CA LEU A 77 -2.60 -1.77 10.55
C LEU A 77 -3.55 -0.65 10.09
N PHE A 78 -3.01 0.51 9.73
CA PHE A 78 -3.82 1.64 9.28
C PHE A 78 -4.52 1.37 7.95
N LEU A 79 -3.88 0.65 7.03
CA LEU A 79 -4.53 0.21 5.80
C LEU A 79 -5.70 -0.75 6.08
N LEU A 80 -5.56 -1.71 6.99
CA LEU A 80 -6.63 -2.61 7.40
C LEU A 80 -7.83 -1.82 7.94
N LEU A 81 -7.58 -0.87 8.83
CA LEU A 81 -8.62 -0.01 9.42
C LEU A 81 -9.17 1.04 8.43
N GLY A 82 -8.45 1.31 7.34
CA GLY A 82 -8.76 2.42 6.44
C GLY A 82 -8.58 3.78 7.12
N LEU A 83 -7.55 3.89 7.95
CA LEU A 83 -7.18 5.11 8.65
C LEU A 83 -5.90 5.69 8.06
N LEU A 84 -5.89 7.00 7.77
CA LEU A 84 -4.75 7.67 7.13
C LEU A 84 -4.25 6.91 5.89
N THR A 85 -5.17 6.32 5.11
CA THR A 85 -4.88 5.38 4.03
C THR A 85 -3.89 5.94 3.02
N ARG A 86 -4.04 7.20 2.62
CA ARG A 86 -3.15 7.83 1.62
C ARG A 86 -1.72 8.00 2.13
N ILE A 87 -1.58 8.38 3.40
CA ILE A 87 -0.27 8.57 4.05
C ILE A 87 0.41 7.22 4.25
N SER A 88 -0.32 6.24 4.77
CA SER A 88 0.19 4.88 4.99
C SER A 88 0.62 4.22 3.69
N ALA A 89 -0.21 4.31 2.64
CA ALA A 89 0.13 3.79 1.32
C ALA A 89 1.35 4.51 0.73
N GLY A 90 1.46 5.83 0.87
CA GLY A 90 2.64 6.58 0.44
C GLY A 90 3.91 6.16 1.16
N ALA A 91 3.86 6.03 2.49
CA ALA A 91 5.00 5.60 3.30
C ALA A 91 5.45 4.17 2.95
N LEU A 92 4.51 3.23 2.84
CA LEU A 92 4.80 1.86 2.42
C LEU A 92 5.32 1.78 0.98
N GLY A 93 4.83 2.63 0.08
CA GLY A 93 5.36 2.75 -1.28
C GLY A 93 6.82 3.18 -1.30
N VAL A 94 7.20 4.13 -0.44
CA VAL A 94 8.62 4.55 -0.29
C VAL A 94 9.46 3.38 0.22
N THR A 95 8.99 2.58 1.17
CA THR A 95 9.75 1.40 1.65
C THR A 95 9.96 0.39 0.52
N MET A 96 9.00 0.20 -0.39
CA MET A 96 9.16 -0.69 -1.55
C MET A 96 10.20 -0.17 -2.55
N ILE A 97 10.20 1.13 -2.83
CA ILE A 97 11.22 1.74 -3.70
C ILE A 97 12.63 1.52 -3.10
N VAL A 98 12.78 1.73 -1.79
CA VAL A 98 14.06 1.51 -1.09
C VAL A 98 14.45 0.03 -1.14
N ALA A 99 13.51 -0.89 -0.92
CA ALA A 99 13.76 -2.34 -0.96
C ALA A 99 14.23 -2.79 -2.36
N ILE A 100 13.55 -2.36 -3.43
CA ILE A 100 13.97 -2.65 -4.80
C ILE A 100 15.39 -2.11 -5.03
N LYS A 101 15.64 -0.85 -4.69
CA LYS A 101 16.93 -0.21 -4.97
C LYS A 101 18.08 -0.80 -4.15
N ALA A 102 17.86 -1.14 -2.88
CA ALA A 102 18.93 -1.59 -1.99
C ALA A 102 19.16 -3.11 -2.06
N ALA A 103 18.10 -3.90 -2.14
CA ALA A 103 18.20 -5.35 -2.02
C ALA A 103 18.07 -6.09 -3.37
N LYS A 104 17.37 -5.52 -4.36
CA LYS A 104 17.00 -6.21 -5.60
C LYS A 104 17.61 -5.62 -6.86
N TRP A 105 18.18 -4.41 -6.78
CA TRP A 105 18.64 -3.70 -7.99
C TRP A 105 19.74 -4.44 -8.74
N GLY A 106 20.58 -5.19 -8.03
CA GLY A 106 21.64 -6.02 -8.64
C GLY A 106 21.11 -7.18 -9.48
N ASP A 107 19.88 -7.60 -9.25
CA ASP A 107 19.24 -8.73 -9.96
C ASP A 107 18.38 -8.25 -11.15
N VAL A 108 18.29 -6.93 -11.38
CA VAL A 108 17.52 -6.35 -12.49
C VAL A 108 18.34 -6.43 -13.76
N ASP A 109 18.04 -7.39 -14.62
CA ASP A 109 18.62 -7.56 -15.96
C ASP A 109 17.67 -7.12 -17.09
N SER A 110 16.39 -7.06 -16.80
CA SER A 110 15.34 -6.72 -17.76
C SER A 110 14.15 -6.02 -17.10
N LEU A 111 13.28 -5.43 -17.92
CA LEU A 111 12.01 -4.89 -17.44
C LEU A 111 11.11 -6.00 -16.88
N GLU A 112 11.15 -7.19 -17.45
CA GLU A 112 10.37 -8.34 -16.99
C GLU A 112 10.78 -8.73 -15.57
N THR A 113 12.08 -8.80 -15.27
CA THR A 113 12.60 -9.08 -13.93
C THR A 113 12.15 -8.04 -12.92
N LEU A 114 12.23 -6.74 -13.27
CA LEU A 114 11.79 -5.65 -12.39
C LEU A 114 10.30 -5.75 -12.08
N LEU A 115 9.46 -5.98 -13.10
CA LEU A 115 8.00 -6.09 -12.95
C LEU A 115 7.58 -7.36 -12.21
N GLY A 116 8.42 -8.40 -12.20
CA GLY A 116 8.18 -9.67 -11.51
C GLY A 116 8.52 -9.66 -10.01
N PHE A 117 9.04 -8.56 -9.47
CA PHE A 117 9.27 -8.47 -8.02
C PHE A 117 7.99 -8.16 -7.26
N ASP A 118 7.74 -8.88 -6.17
CA ASP A 118 6.61 -8.63 -5.28
C ASP A 118 6.58 -7.17 -4.80
N GLU A 119 7.76 -6.58 -4.54
CA GLU A 119 7.90 -5.19 -4.13
C GLU A 119 7.37 -4.21 -5.18
N PHE A 120 7.49 -4.54 -6.48
CA PHE A 120 6.95 -3.71 -7.55
C PHE A 120 5.43 -3.82 -7.63
N GLU A 121 4.88 -5.02 -7.44
CA GLU A 121 3.42 -5.23 -7.38
C GLU A 121 2.81 -4.48 -6.18
N TYR A 122 3.44 -4.57 -5.01
CA TYR A 122 3.02 -3.81 -3.83
C TYR A 122 3.11 -2.30 -4.06
N LEU A 123 4.18 -1.82 -4.71
CA LEU A 123 4.34 -0.41 -5.06
C LEU A 123 3.18 0.08 -5.94
N ALA A 124 2.78 -0.69 -6.95
CA ALA A 124 1.65 -0.35 -7.81
C ALA A 124 0.33 -0.26 -7.03
N LEU A 125 0.07 -1.21 -6.12
CA LEU A 125 -1.10 -1.18 -5.25
C LEU A 125 -1.08 -0.01 -4.27
N PHE A 126 0.06 0.31 -3.69
CA PHE A 126 0.21 1.47 -2.80
C PHE A 126 0.01 2.79 -3.54
N LEU A 127 0.57 2.93 -4.73
CA LEU A 127 0.36 4.09 -5.58
C LEU A 127 -1.14 4.27 -5.90
N TRP A 128 -1.80 3.18 -6.27
CA TRP A 128 -3.23 3.21 -6.52
C TRP A 128 -4.03 3.60 -5.27
N LEU A 129 -3.74 3.04 -4.09
CA LEU A 129 -4.40 3.39 -2.82
C LEU A 129 -4.13 4.84 -2.41
N ALA A 130 -2.92 5.35 -2.62
CA ALA A 130 -2.58 6.74 -2.33
C ALA A 130 -3.40 7.72 -3.19
N ILE A 131 -3.65 7.37 -4.45
CA ILE A 131 -4.43 8.19 -5.40
C ILE A 131 -5.93 7.99 -5.19
N ALA A 132 -6.42 6.75 -5.26
CA ALA A 132 -7.84 6.41 -5.17
C ALA A 132 -8.41 6.68 -3.75
N GLY A 133 -7.58 6.45 -2.73
CA GLY A 133 -7.96 6.64 -1.33
C GLY A 133 -8.64 5.42 -0.71
N PRO A 134 -9.21 5.60 0.50
CA PRO A 134 -9.63 4.50 1.36
C PRO A 134 -10.91 3.78 0.91
N GLY A 135 -11.72 4.39 0.05
CA GLY A 135 -13.05 3.89 -0.29
C GLY A 135 -14.09 4.19 0.81
N ARG A 136 -15.33 3.74 0.56
CA ARG A 136 -16.49 4.03 1.44
C ARG A 136 -16.43 3.31 2.78
N VAL A 137 -15.89 2.10 2.81
CA VAL A 137 -15.76 1.24 3.99
C VAL A 137 -14.40 1.49 4.62
N SER A 138 -14.27 2.59 5.37
CA SER A 138 -13.00 3.02 6.00
C SER A 138 -13.27 3.96 7.16
N LEU A 139 -12.33 4.08 8.09
CA LEU A 139 -12.36 5.08 9.16
C LEU A 139 -12.11 6.51 8.64
N ASP A 140 -11.39 6.67 7.54
CA ASP A 140 -11.19 7.97 6.89
C ASP A 140 -12.51 8.56 6.35
N ALA A 141 -13.47 7.72 5.95
CA ALA A 141 -14.72 8.18 5.34
C ALA A 141 -15.63 9.03 6.29
N PRO A 142 -15.87 8.64 7.54
CA PRO A 142 -16.58 9.52 8.49
C PRO A 142 -15.77 10.74 8.87
N ILE A 143 -14.45 10.64 9.03
CA ILE A 143 -13.55 11.75 9.36
C ILE A 143 -13.60 12.82 8.26
N SER A 144 -13.47 12.42 7.00
CA SER A 144 -13.52 13.34 5.86
C SER A 144 -14.87 14.04 5.75
N ARG A 145 -15.98 13.33 6.03
CA ARG A 145 -17.32 13.91 6.06
C ARG A 145 -17.49 14.92 7.20
N TRP A 146 -16.91 14.64 8.35
CA TRP A 146 -16.94 15.55 9.49
C TRP A 146 -16.13 16.83 9.21
N LEU A 147 -14.92 16.71 8.66
CA LEU A 147 -14.08 17.84 8.27
C LEU A 147 -14.76 18.72 7.21
N ALA A 148 -15.43 18.12 6.22
CA ALA A 148 -16.15 18.87 5.19
C ALA A 148 -17.37 19.68 5.71
N ARG A 149 -17.84 19.40 6.94
CA ARG A 149 -18.94 20.14 7.60
C ARG A 149 -18.44 21.31 8.45
N GLN A 150 -17.13 21.39 8.71
CA GLN A 150 -16.55 22.50 9.46
C GLN A 150 -16.46 23.73 8.55
N PRO A 151 -16.80 24.94 9.05
CA PRO A 151 -16.56 26.17 8.29
C PRO A 151 -15.04 26.31 8.03
N PRO A 152 -14.65 26.93 6.89
CA PRO A 152 -13.24 27.17 6.63
C PRO A 152 -12.64 27.95 7.80
N SER A 153 -11.48 27.50 8.28
CA SER A 153 -10.71 28.22 9.30
C SER A 153 -10.34 29.62 8.77
N PRO A 154 -10.44 30.67 9.58
CA PRO A 154 -10.11 32.04 9.19
C PRO A 154 -8.67 32.19 8.71
#